data_bf838eb3af16bd9aa236a1cc5037d32d
#
_entry.id   bf838eb3af16bd9aa236a1cc5037d32d
#
_cell.length_a   1.000
_cell.length_b   1.000
_cell.length_c   1.000
_cell.angle_alpha   90.00
_cell.angle_beta   90.00
_cell.angle_gamma   90.00
#
_symmetry.space_group_name_H-M   'P 1'
#
loop_
_entity.id
_entity.type
_entity.pdbx_description
1 polymer ?
#
loop_
_entity_poly.entity_id
_entity_poly.type
_entity_poly.pdbx_seq_one_letter_code
_entity_poly.pdbx_strand_id
1 'polypeptide(L)'
;MSDKIAFISENTIMQYANPYDLYHKPVSKEIANFFGISSYIKATVKDSSHLSSVLGDFVASTEGYNKGDEVRMLVRPDDIIHDDHAIASAKVIEKTFRGSDFLYRLELKDKQTVYCYAPSHHNHSLNEVIGVKLDLDHLIVFED
;
A
#
# COMPACT_ATOMS: atom_id res chain seq x y z
N MET A 1 -25.79 -12.16 -3.17
CA MET A 1 -24.44 -11.59 -3.29
C MET A 1 -23.45 -12.66 -3.68
N SER A 2 -22.57 -12.39 -4.63
CA SER A 2 -21.57 -13.37 -5.05
C SER A 2 -20.48 -13.48 -3.98
N ASP A 3 -20.17 -14.70 -3.58
CA ASP A 3 -19.10 -14.95 -2.61
C ASP A 3 -17.72 -14.90 -3.25
N LYS A 4 -17.66 -15.09 -4.58
CA LYS A 4 -16.40 -15.11 -5.32
C LYS A 4 -16.54 -14.41 -6.67
N ILE A 5 -15.42 -13.84 -7.10
CA ILE A 5 -15.30 -13.12 -8.36
C ILE A 5 -14.14 -13.72 -9.15
N ALA A 6 -14.34 -13.94 -10.44
CA ALA A 6 -13.27 -14.32 -11.33
C ALA A 6 -12.75 -13.07 -12.05
N PHE A 7 -11.46 -12.78 -11.92
CA PHE A 7 -10.81 -11.73 -12.69
C PHE A 7 -10.25 -12.36 -13.97
N ILE A 8 -10.74 -11.89 -15.11
CA ILE A 8 -10.41 -12.46 -16.43
C ILE A 8 -9.62 -11.43 -17.22
N SER A 9 -8.46 -11.82 -17.75
CA SER A 9 -7.64 -11.01 -18.64
C SER A 9 -7.14 -11.91 -19.77
N GLU A 10 -7.21 -11.41 -21.00
CA GLU A 10 -6.77 -12.15 -22.20
C GLU A 10 -7.41 -13.55 -22.32
N ASN A 11 -8.70 -13.64 -21.99
CA ASN A 11 -9.49 -14.89 -21.99
C ASN A 11 -9.01 -15.94 -20.98
N THR A 12 -8.20 -15.55 -20.02
CA THR A 12 -7.69 -16.43 -18.97
C THR A 12 -8.14 -15.94 -17.61
N ILE A 13 -8.55 -16.85 -16.74
CA ILE A 13 -8.84 -16.49 -15.35
C ILE A 13 -7.53 -16.25 -14.63
N MET A 14 -7.26 -14.99 -14.27
CA MET A 14 -6.04 -14.59 -13.56
C MET A 14 -6.14 -14.87 -12.06
N GLN A 15 -7.32 -14.65 -11.50
CA GLN A 15 -7.58 -14.94 -10.09
C GLN A 15 -9.08 -15.18 -9.89
N TYR A 16 -9.40 -16.17 -9.06
CA TYR A 16 -10.77 -16.47 -8.66
C TYR A 16 -10.81 -16.48 -7.13
N ALA A 17 -11.44 -15.48 -6.55
CA ALA A 17 -11.45 -15.30 -5.11
C ALA A 17 -12.64 -14.43 -4.68
N ASN A 18 -12.88 -14.35 -3.37
CA ASN A 18 -13.86 -13.40 -2.85
C ASN A 18 -13.35 -11.96 -3.00
N PRO A 19 -14.24 -10.95 -2.92
CA PRO A 19 -13.83 -9.54 -3.08
C PRO A 19 -12.73 -9.09 -2.10
N TYR A 20 -12.77 -9.57 -0.87
CA TYR A 20 -11.75 -9.24 0.13
C TYR A 20 -10.36 -9.66 -0.32
N ASP A 21 -10.22 -10.90 -0.81
CA ASP A 21 -8.92 -11.42 -1.24
C ASP A 21 -8.43 -10.75 -2.53
N LEU A 22 -9.33 -10.40 -3.45
CA LEU A 22 -8.95 -9.66 -4.65
C LEU A 22 -8.39 -8.28 -4.31
N TYR A 23 -8.91 -7.64 -3.27
CA TYR A 23 -8.44 -6.34 -2.79
C TYR A 23 -7.16 -6.47 -1.98
N HIS A 24 -7.12 -7.38 -0.99
CA HIS A 24 -6.01 -7.47 -0.03
C HIS A 24 -4.89 -8.43 -0.44
N LYS A 25 -5.19 -9.40 -1.29
CA LYS A 25 -4.22 -10.43 -1.73
C LYS A 25 -4.26 -10.63 -3.24
N PRO A 26 -4.14 -9.54 -4.03
CA PRO A 26 -4.13 -9.69 -5.49
C PRO A 26 -2.88 -10.43 -5.93
N VAL A 27 -3.01 -11.29 -6.95
CA VAL A 27 -1.87 -12.05 -7.46
C VAL A 27 -1.04 -11.26 -8.47
N SER A 28 -1.50 -10.09 -8.90
CA SER A 28 -0.77 -9.23 -9.84
C SER A 28 -1.07 -7.75 -9.62
N LYS A 29 -0.21 -6.89 -10.15
CA LYS A 29 -0.45 -5.42 -10.14
C LYS A 29 -1.70 -5.05 -10.91
N GLU A 30 -2.00 -5.74 -12.01
CA GLU A 30 -3.21 -5.51 -12.81
C GLU A 30 -4.46 -5.67 -11.96
N ILE A 31 -4.56 -6.76 -11.21
CA ILE A 31 -5.70 -7.02 -10.32
C ILE A 31 -5.75 -6.00 -9.20
N ALA A 32 -4.60 -5.68 -8.60
CA ALA A 32 -4.52 -4.66 -7.54
C ALA A 32 -5.06 -3.32 -8.02
N ASN A 33 -4.65 -2.87 -9.20
CA ASN A 33 -5.05 -1.59 -9.76
C ASN A 33 -6.53 -1.57 -10.15
N PHE A 34 -7.08 -2.70 -10.58
CA PHE A 34 -8.49 -2.79 -10.98
C PHE A 34 -9.43 -2.61 -9.78
N PHE A 35 -9.08 -3.17 -8.62
CA PHE A 35 -9.97 -3.20 -7.45
C PHE A 35 -9.77 -2.04 -6.47
N GLY A 36 -8.92 -1.09 -6.76
CA GLY A 36 -8.79 0.09 -5.90
C GLY A 36 -7.51 0.88 -6.12
N ILE A 37 -7.38 1.95 -5.35
CA ILE A 37 -6.19 2.79 -5.37
C ILE A 37 -5.03 1.99 -4.81
N SER A 38 -3.91 2.01 -5.52
CA SER A 38 -2.70 1.28 -5.16
C SER A 38 -1.48 2.15 -5.26
N SER A 39 -0.54 1.96 -4.36
CA SER A 39 0.80 2.50 -4.46
C SER A 39 1.79 1.34 -4.33
N TYR A 40 2.92 1.46 -5.01
CA TYR A 40 3.95 0.42 -5.03
C TYR A 40 5.24 1.03 -4.53
N ILE A 41 5.61 0.71 -3.30
CA ILE A 41 6.75 1.32 -2.62
C ILE A 41 7.96 0.41 -2.73
N LYS A 42 9.10 0.98 -3.09
CA LYS A 42 10.36 0.23 -3.18
C LYS A 42 10.74 -0.34 -1.82
N ALA A 43 11.12 -1.61 -1.83
CA ALA A 43 11.67 -2.28 -0.67
C ALA A 43 12.86 -3.13 -1.08
N THR A 44 13.77 -3.36 -0.15
CA THR A 44 14.96 -4.18 -0.35
C THR A 44 14.84 -5.41 0.53
N VAL A 45 15.10 -6.58 -0.05
CA VAL A 45 15.11 -7.84 0.68
C VAL A 45 16.32 -7.88 1.60
N LYS A 46 16.08 -7.98 2.91
CA LYS A 46 17.14 -8.05 3.93
C LYS A 46 17.57 -9.49 4.19
N ASP A 47 16.60 -10.40 4.30
CA ASP A 47 16.81 -11.83 4.52
C ASP A 47 15.56 -12.61 4.09
N SER A 48 15.45 -13.88 4.48
CA SER A 48 14.34 -14.75 4.08
C SER A 48 12.97 -14.31 4.61
N SER A 49 12.92 -13.38 5.54
CA SER A 49 11.67 -12.98 6.20
C SER A 49 11.52 -11.48 6.45
N HIS A 50 12.45 -10.64 5.96
CA HIS A 50 12.41 -9.19 6.23
C HIS A 50 12.65 -8.35 4.99
N LEU A 51 11.90 -7.23 4.91
CA LEU A 51 12.06 -6.19 3.91
C LEU A 51 12.39 -4.87 4.59
N SER A 52 13.18 -4.03 3.93
CA SER A 52 13.50 -2.68 4.36
C SER A 52 12.96 -1.66 3.37
N SER A 53 12.32 -0.60 3.87
CA SER A 53 11.77 0.48 3.04
C SER A 53 11.84 1.81 3.74
N VAL A 54 11.47 2.89 3.03
CA VAL A 54 11.35 4.23 3.60
C VAL A 54 10.28 4.29 4.71
N LEU A 55 9.32 3.37 4.69
CA LEU A 55 8.28 3.27 5.73
C LEU A 55 8.73 2.42 6.93
N GLY A 56 9.87 1.80 6.88
CA GLY A 56 10.42 0.96 7.93
C GLY A 56 10.74 -0.45 7.45
N ASP A 57 11.07 -1.30 8.41
CA ASP A 57 11.38 -2.71 8.18
C ASP A 57 10.14 -3.55 8.49
N PHE A 58 9.86 -4.54 7.64
CA PHE A 58 8.67 -5.37 7.78
C PHE A 58 9.00 -6.85 7.67
N VAL A 59 8.24 -7.65 8.41
CA VAL A 59 8.28 -9.11 8.28
C VAL A 59 7.39 -9.51 7.12
N ALA A 60 7.97 -10.21 6.14
CA ALA A 60 7.24 -10.69 4.97
C ALA A 60 7.96 -11.89 4.37
N SER A 61 7.22 -12.76 3.70
CA SER A 61 7.85 -13.84 2.95
C SER A 61 8.62 -13.26 1.77
N THR A 62 9.89 -13.59 1.69
CA THR A 62 10.77 -13.19 0.59
C THR A 62 11.12 -14.39 -0.30
N GLU A 63 10.30 -15.43 -0.27
CA GLU A 63 10.50 -16.62 -1.10
C GLU A 63 10.56 -16.24 -2.58
N GLY A 64 11.57 -16.74 -3.27
CA GLY A 64 11.80 -16.42 -4.67
C GLY A 64 12.69 -15.19 -4.90
N TYR A 65 13.07 -14.49 -3.84
CA TYR A 65 13.94 -13.32 -3.90
C TYR A 65 15.23 -13.56 -3.12
N ASN A 66 16.31 -12.90 -3.55
CA ASN A 66 17.61 -12.95 -2.89
C ASN A 66 17.87 -11.70 -2.05
N LYS A 67 18.71 -11.82 -1.05
CA LYS A 67 19.16 -10.68 -0.25
C LYS A 67 19.71 -9.58 -1.17
N GLY A 68 19.22 -8.36 -0.97
CA GLY A 68 19.61 -7.21 -1.78
C GLY A 68 18.72 -6.95 -2.98
N ASP A 69 17.83 -7.86 -3.33
CA ASP A 69 16.88 -7.65 -4.42
C ASP A 69 15.91 -6.51 -4.09
N GLU A 70 15.57 -5.72 -5.09
CA GLU A 70 14.52 -4.72 -4.98
C GLU A 70 13.18 -5.32 -5.38
N VAL A 71 12.16 -5.02 -4.58
CA VAL A 71 10.79 -5.44 -4.83
C VAL A 71 9.85 -4.25 -4.62
N ARG A 72 8.59 -4.42 -4.95
CA ARG A 72 7.54 -3.41 -4.75
C ARG A 72 6.52 -3.90 -3.75
N MET A 73 6.34 -3.15 -2.68
CA MET A 73 5.28 -3.43 -1.70
C MET A 73 3.99 -2.75 -2.15
N LEU A 74 2.89 -3.49 -2.16
CA LEU A 74 1.56 -2.94 -2.39
C LEU A 74 1.11 -2.21 -1.13
N VAL A 75 0.74 -0.95 -1.26
CA VAL A 75 0.20 -0.13 -0.18
C VAL A 75 -1.14 0.45 -0.61
N ARG A 76 -2.18 0.15 0.15
CA ARG A 76 -3.53 0.69 -0.03
C ARG A 76 -3.72 1.92 0.85
N PRO A 77 -4.67 2.82 0.52
CA PRO A 77 -4.91 4.01 1.35
C PRO A 77 -5.29 3.70 2.79
N ASP A 78 -5.95 2.59 3.03
CA ASP A 78 -6.34 2.17 4.38
C ASP A 78 -5.22 1.48 5.17
N ASP A 79 -4.07 1.22 4.53
CA ASP A 79 -2.91 0.63 5.19
C ASP A 79 -2.04 1.69 5.89
N ILE A 80 -2.18 2.96 5.54
CA ILE A 80 -1.39 4.06 6.09
C ILE A 80 -2.18 4.72 7.21
N ILE A 81 -1.55 4.87 8.37
CA ILE A 81 -2.16 5.53 9.53
C ILE A 81 -1.31 6.72 9.94
N HIS A 82 -1.97 7.82 10.33
CA HIS A 82 -1.32 8.94 10.97
C HIS A 82 -0.91 8.55 12.40
N ASP A 83 0.36 8.72 12.73
CA ASP A 83 0.89 8.43 14.05
C ASP A 83 2.01 9.43 14.36
N ASP A 84 1.75 10.34 15.29
CA ASP A 84 2.71 11.38 15.67
C ASP A 84 4.00 10.82 16.28
N HIS A 85 3.96 9.60 16.76
CA HIS A 85 5.13 8.92 17.35
C HIS A 85 5.84 8.00 16.34
N ALA A 86 5.39 7.97 15.09
CA ALA A 86 6.00 7.11 14.07
C ALA A 86 7.38 7.63 13.67
N ILE A 87 8.27 6.68 13.30
CA ILE A 87 9.61 7.02 12.82
C ILE A 87 9.53 7.63 11.42
N ALA A 88 8.66 7.10 10.57
CA ALA A 88 8.48 7.60 9.22
C ALA A 88 7.59 8.84 9.21
N SER A 89 7.85 9.75 8.27
CA SER A 89 7.04 10.94 8.07
C SER A 89 6.74 11.14 6.59
N ALA A 90 5.69 11.90 6.31
CA ALA A 90 5.28 12.21 4.95
C ALA A 90 4.69 13.62 4.88
N LYS A 91 4.78 14.22 3.70
CA LYS A 91 4.28 15.56 3.43
C LYS A 91 2.96 15.47 2.66
N VAL A 92 1.96 16.19 3.10
CA VAL A 92 0.66 16.27 2.41
C VAL A 92 0.83 17.08 1.13
N ILE A 93 0.67 16.45 -0.05
CA ILE A 93 0.83 17.13 -1.34
C ILE A 93 -0.49 17.26 -2.10
N GLU A 94 -1.48 16.45 -1.83
CA GLU A 94 -2.84 16.56 -2.37
C GLU A 94 -3.84 16.19 -1.30
N LYS A 95 -5.05 16.75 -1.43
CA LYS A 95 -6.10 16.57 -0.44
C LYS A 95 -7.45 16.62 -1.15
N THR A 96 -8.23 15.57 -1.00
CA THR A 96 -9.58 15.47 -1.58
C THR A 96 -10.59 15.20 -0.48
N PHE A 97 -11.53 16.13 -0.31
CA PHE A 97 -12.63 15.94 0.65
C PHE A 97 -13.69 15.05 0.03
N ARG A 98 -14.11 14.02 0.78
CA ARG A 98 -15.09 13.03 0.31
C ARG A 98 -16.34 12.96 1.19
N GLY A 99 -16.55 13.95 2.05
CA GLY A 99 -17.66 13.99 2.99
C GLY A 99 -17.32 13.39 4.33
N SER A 100 -17.36 12.07 4.45
CA SER A 100 -17.02 11.37 5.69
C SER A 100 -15.52 11.26 5.95
N ASP A 101 -14.70 11.42 4.91
CA ASP A 101 -13.25 11.33 5.03
C ASP A 101 -12.54 12.26 4.06
N PHE A 102 -11.22 12.34 4.23
CA PHE A 102 -10.29 12.91 3.25
C PHE A 102 -9.49 11.78 2.61
N LEU A 103 -9.18 11.93 1.33
CA LEU A 103 -8.15 11.16 0.67
C LEU A 103 -6.93 12.06 0.51
N TYR A 104 -5.86 11.72 1.21
CA TYR A 104 -4.59 12.44 1.11
C TYR A 104 -3.65 11.70 0.19
N ARG A 105 -2.88 12.48 -0.59
CA ARG A 105 -1.69 11.96 -1.25
C ARG A 105 -0.49 12.49 -0.49
N LEU A 106 0.37 11.57 -0.06
CA LEU A 106 1.51 11.88 0.82
C LEU A 106 2.81 11.59 0.09
N GLU A 107 3.76 12.51 0.20
CA GLU A 107 5.11 12.33 -0.32
C GLU A 107 6.04 11.87 0.81
N LEU A 108 6.67 10.72 0.62
CA LEU A 108 7.64 10.16 1.55
C LEU A 108 8.99 10.86 1.38
N LYS A 109 9.92 10.62 2.31
CA LYS A 109 11.24 11.28 2.30
C LYS A 109 12.04 11.04 1.02
N ASP A 110 11.86 9.87 0.38
CA ASP A 110 12.55 9.50 -0.85
C ASP A 110 11.78 9.90 -2.12
N LYS A 111 10.76 10.75 -1.98
CA LYS A 111 9.91 11.26 -3.08
C LYS A 111 8.88 10.26 -3.61
N GLN A 112 8.82 9.05 -3.12
CA GLN A 112 7.73 8.13 -3.44
C GLN A 112 6.43 8.65 -2.80
N THR A 113 5.28 8.31 -3.40
CA THR A 113 3.99 8.77 -2.91
C THR A 113 3.09 7.61 -2.52
N VAL A 114 2.27 7.85 -1.51
CA VAL A 114 1.23 6.91 -1.07
C VAL A 114 -0.07 7.69 -0.83
N TYR A 115 -1.19 6.97 -0.82
CA TYR A 115 -2.48 7.53 -0.47
C TYR A 115 -2.86 7.11 0.94
N CYS A 116 -3.63 7.96 1.62
CA CYS A 116 -4.09 7.70 2.98
C CYS A 116 -5.51 8.23 3.16
N TYR A 117 -6.40 7.42 3.71
CA TYR A 117 -7.71 7.89 4.16
C TYR A 117 -7.60 8.39 5.59
N ALA A 118 -8.25 9.50 5.88
CA ALA A 118 -8.36 10.01 7.24
C ALA A 118 -9.78 10.53 7.49
N PRO A 119 -10.34 10.36 8.69
CA PRO A 119 -11.65 10.91 9.02
C PRO A 119 -11.73 12.40 8.74
N SER A 120 -12.92 12.91 8.39
CA SER A 120 -13.09 14.30 7.97
C SER A 120 -12.71 15.33 9.06
N HIS A 121 -12.69 14.92 10.32
CA HIS A 121 -12.26 15.78 11.41
C HIS A 121 -10.72 15.87 11.56
N HIS A 122 -9.98 15.05 10.85
CA HIS A 122 -8.51 15.11 10.77
C HIS A 122 -8.10 15.93 9.54
N ASN A 123 -8.22 17.23 9.66
CA ASN A 123 -8.00 18.16 8.56
C ASN A 123 -6.56 18.69 8.57
N HIS A 124 -5.69 18.02 7.83
CA HIS A 124 -4.30 18.43 7.66
C HIS A 124 -4.15 19.39 6.49
N SER A 125 -3.27 20.37 6.63
CA SER A 125 -3.02 21.36 5.57
C SER A 125 -2.07 20.82 4.51
N LEU A 126 -2.17 21.37 3.29
CA LEU A 126 -1.18 21.12 2.25
C LEU A 126 0.20 21.51 2.77
N ASN A 127 1.21 20.72 2.41
CA ASN A 127 2.60 20.87 2.83
C ASN A 127 2.87 20.57 4.30
N GLU A 128 1.86 20.20 5.08
CA GLU A 128 2.07 19.73 6.44
C GLU A 128 2.81 18.41 6.43
N VAL A 129 3.77 18.24 7.37
CA VAL A 129 4.50 16.98 7.54
C VAL A 129 3.89 16.25 8.72
N ILE A 130 3.47 15.00 8.49
CA ILE A 130 2.83 14.16 9.51
C ILE A 130 3.61 12.86 9.68
N GLY A 131 3.55 12.29 10.88
CA GLY A 131 4.07 10.95 11.12
C GLY A 131 3.12 9.91 10.54
N VAL A 132 3.66 8.90 9.89
CA VAL A 132 2.88 7.83 9.26
C VAL A 132 3.48 6.47 9.57
N LYS A 133 2.62 5.47 9.67
CA LYS A 133 3.04 4.08 9.79
C LYS A 133 2.19 3.19 8.90
N LEU A 134 2.75 2.07 8.52
CA LEU A 134 2.07 1.06 7.73
C LEU A 134 1.44 0.05 8.70
N ASP A 135 0.12 -0.10 8.63
CA ASP A 135 -0.63 -1.03 9.47
C ASP A 135 -1.46 -1.94 8.58
N LEU A 136 -0.97 -3.15 8.36
CA LEU A 136 -1.64 -4.11 7.51
C LEU A 136 -1.43 -5.54 8.02
N ASP A 137 -2.40 -6.40 7.72
CA ASP A 137 -2.36 -7.80 8.13
C ASP A 137 -1.50 -8.63 7.19
N HIS A 138 -1.47 -8.25 5.91
CA HIS A 138 -0.75 -8.99 4.87
C HIS A 138 0.05 -8.04 4.01
N LEU A 139 1.34 -8.31 3.87
CA LEU A 139 2.20 -7.55 2.99
C LEU A 139 2.32 -8.30 1.66
N ILE A 140 1.86 -7.65 0.60
CA ILE A 140 1.92 -8.19 -0.76
C ILE A 140 3.07 -7.54 -1.50
N VAL A 141 3.89 -8.36 -2.14
CA VAL A 141 5.13 -7.93 -2.79
C VAL A 141 5.11 -8.38 -4.25
N PHE A 142 5.52 -7.50 -5.14
CA PHE A 142 5.68 -7.79 -6.56
C PHE A 142 7.12 -7.52 -7.00
N GLU A 143 7.52 -8.16 -8.10
CA GLU A 143 8.81 -7.86 -8.72
C GLU A 143 8.89 -6.38 -9.15
N ASP A 144 10.08 -5.84 -9.04
CA ASP A 144 10.33 -4.46 -9.48
C ASP A 144 10.32 -4.35 -11.02
#